data_2f79fbb8b0be7b3429b3c50863a55a1c
#
_entry.id   2f79fbb8b0be7b3429b3c50863a55a1c
#
_cell.length_a   1.000
_cell.length_b   1.000
_cell.length_c   1.000
_cell.angle_alpha   90.00
_cell.angle_beta   90.00
_cell.angle_gamma   90.00
#
_symmetry.space_group_name_H-M   'P 1'
#
loop_
_entity.id
_entity.type
_entity.pdbx_description
1 polymer ?
#
loop_
_entity_poly.entity_id
_entity_poly.type
_entity_poly.pdbx_seq_one_letter_code
_entity_poly.pdbx_strand_id
1 'polypeptide(L)'
;MGATAKVLVIFVALEHLGFLVMEMFYWQTSFVQKLFGVSPELAAESGFMAANQGLYNGFLSIGLMWALFTHKKDVVVFFLICVIVAGIFGAFTVKPGVFVAQSCPALLALVTYLLSASRMENKPAS
;
A
#
# COMPACT_ATOMS: atom_id res chain seq x y z
N MET A 1 12.34 0.98 -15.58
CA MET A 1 12.17 0.49 -14.20
C MET A 1 12.79 -0.91 -14.09
N GLY A 2 13.66 -1.13 -13.10
CA GLY A 2 14.30 -2.41 -12.85
C GLY A 2 13.29 -3.49 -12.38
N ALA A 3 13.63 -4.77 -12.57
CA ALA A 3 12.75 -5.89 -12.18
C ALA A 3 12.41 -5.87 -10.69
N THR A 4 13.39 -5.61 -9.82
CA THR A 4 13.19 -5.51 -8.37
C THR A 4 12.19 -4.42 -7.99
N ALA A 5 12.28 -3.24 -8.61
CA ALA A 5 11.33 -2.16 -8.36
C ALA A 5 9.90 -2.54 -8.77
N LYS A 6 9.74 -3.24 -9.91
CA LYS A 6 8.43 -3.76 -10.35
C LYS A 6 7.84 -4.72 -9.32
N VAL A 7 8.63 -5.68 -8.85
CA VAL A 7 8.18 -6.67 -7.86
C VAL A 7 7.73 -5.99 -6.58
N LEU A 8 8.49 -5.00 -6.08
CA LEU A 8 8.11 -4.27 -4.87
C LEU A 8 6.84 -3.44 -5.04
N VAL A 9 6.66 -2.77 -6.18
CA VAL A 9 5.42 -2.02 -6.47
C VAL A 9 4.22 -2.97 -6.55
N ILE A 10 4.37 -4.13 -7.20
CA ILE A 10 3.32 -5.15 -7.26
C ILE A 10 3.01 -5.67 -5.85
N PHE A 11 4.03 -5.91 -5.02
CA PHE A 11 3.83 -6.33 -3.64
C PHE A 11 2.99 -5.32 -2.86
N VAL A 12 3.33 -4.02 -2.91
CA VAL A 12 2.55 -2.95 -2.25
C VAL A 12 1.10 -2.91 -2.77
N ALA A 13 0.90 -3.07 -4.08
CA ALA A 13 -0.44 -3.11 -4.66
C ALA A 13 -1.26 -4.32 -4.16
N LEU A 14 -0.66 -5.51 -4.11
CA LEU A 14 -1.32 -6.73 -3.61
C LEU A 14 -1.61 -6.67 -2.11
N GLU A 15 -0.72 -6.07 -1.32
CA GLU A 15 -0.93 -5.82 0.10
C GLU A 15 -2.19 -4.96 0.33
N HIS A 16 -2.34 -3.85 -0.41
CA HIS A 16 -3.51 -2.99 -0.32
C HIS A 16 -4.79 -3.65 -0.85
N LEU A 17 -4.68 -4.53 -1.84
CA LEU A 17 -5.80 -5.39 -2.24
C LEU A 17 -6.20 -6.34 -1.10
N GLY A 18 -5.23 -6.88 -0.37
CA GLY A 18 -5.47 -7.68 0.83
C GLY A 18 -6.20 -6.89 1.92
N PHE A 19 -5.81 -5.64 2.18
CA PHE A 19 -6.54 -4.76 3.11
C PHE A 19 -7.97 -4.51 2.66
N LEU A 20 -8.20 -4.23 1.37
CA LEU A 20 -9.56 -4.12 0.82
C LEU A 20 -10.39 -5.35 1.15
N VAL A 21 -9.88 -6.54 0.88
CA VAL A 21 -10.62 -7.80 1.10
C VAL A 21 -10.94 -7.98 2.58
N MET A 22 -9.98 -7.76 3.47
CA MET A 22 -10.18 -7.90 4.92
C MET A 22 -11.18 -6.87 5.47
N GLU A 23 -11.06 -5.60 5.06
CA GLU A 23 -11.88 -4.52 5.58
C GLU A 23 -13.30 -4.50 5.02
N MET A 24 -13.50 -4.92 3.77
CA MET A 24 -14.84 -4.95 3.17
C MET A 24 -15.62 -6.24 3.46
N PHE A 25 -14.94 -7.39 3.54
CA PHE A 25 -15.63 -8.68 3.54
C PHE A 25 -15.40 -9.52 4.80
N TYR A 26 -14.28 -9.28 5.52
CA TYR A 26 -13.88 -10.12 6.66
C TYR A 26 -13.69 -9.36 7.97
N TRP A 27 -14.13 -8.09 8.05
CA TRP A 27 -13.90 -7.20 9.18
C TRP A 27 -14.35 -7.78 10.53
N GLN A 28 -15.50 -8.48 10.55
CA GLN A 28 -16.08 -9.06 11.76
C GLN A 28 -15.58 -10.48 12.08
N THR A 29 -14.60 -10.99 11.33
CA THR A 29 -14.00 -12.30 11.65
C THR A 29 -12.98 -12.18 12.78
N SER A 30 -12.87 -13.22 13.60
CA SER A 30 -11.91 -13.24 14.71
C SER A 30 -10.45 -13.08 14.24
N PHE A 31 -10.14 -13.55 13.04
CA PHE A 31 -8.81 -13.39 12.44
C PHE A 31 -8.49 -11.92 12.16
N VAL A 32 -9.38 -11.21 11.48
CA VAL A 32 -9.19 -9.80 11.13
C VAL A 32 -9.22 -8.91 12.38
N GLN A 33 -10.11 -9.17 13.32
CA GLN A 33 -10.18 -8.46 14.59
C GLN A 33 -8.85 -8.54 15.35
N LYS A 34 -8.26 -9.73 15.45
CA LYS A 34 -6.93 -9.92 16.08
C LYS A 34 -5.82 -9.20 15.32
N LEU A 35 -5.83 -9.28 13.98
CA LEU A 35 -4.83 -8.65 13.14
C LEU A 35 -4.84 -7.12 13.28
N PHE A 36 -6.04 -6.52 13.29
CA PHE A 36 -6.21 -5.06 13.41
C PHE A 36 -6.25 -4.58 14.87
N GLY A 37 -6.38 -5.49 15.84
CA GLY A 37 -6.45 -5.16 17.26
C GLY A 37 -7.76 -4.49 17.66
N VAL A 38 -8.88 -4.89 17.04
CA VAL A 38 -10.23 -4.40 17.35
C VAL A 38 -11.04 -5.43 18.12
N SER A 39 -11.87 -4.98 19.06
CA SER A 39 -12.78 -5.88 19.77
C SER A 39 -13.98 -6.27 18.88
N PRO A 40 -14.68 -7.37 19.19
CA PRO A 40 -15.88 -7.76 18.45
C PRO A 40 -16.96 -6.67 18.43
N GLU A 41 -17.14 -5.95 19.55
CA GLU A 41 -18.11 -4.86 19.68
C GLU A 41 -17.73 -3.70 18.75
N LEU A 42 -16.48 -3.27 18.80
CA LEU A 42 -15.98 -2.20 17.92
C LEU A 42 -16.04 -2.61 16.45
N ALA A 43 -15.76 -3.86 16.12
CA ALA A 43 -15.87 -4.36 14.76
C ALA A 43 -17.33 -4.33 14.25
N ALA A 44 -18.29 -4.65 15.10
CA ALA A 44 -19.70 -4.57 14.75
C ALA A 44 -20.16 -3.12 14.48
N GLU A 45 -19.70 -2.17 15.30
CA GLU A 45 -20.06 -0.75 15.17
C GLU A 45 -19.34 -0.04 14.01
N SER A 46 -18.11 -0.47 13.68
CA SER A 46 -17.26 0.20 12.67
C SER A 46 -17.26 -0.45 11.29
N GLY A 47 -18.11 -1.45 11.06
CA GLY A 47 -18.09 -2.23 9.80
C GLY A 47 -18.23 -1.38 8.53
N PHE A 48 -19.10 -0.36 8.55
CA PHE A 48 -19.29 0.54 7.42
C PHE A 48 -18.07 1.44 7.19
N MET A 49 -17.38 1.86 8.25
CA MET A 49 -16.16 2.65 8.16
C MET A 49 -15.01 1.80 7.62
N ALA A 50 -14.90 0.56 8.10
CA ALA A 50 -13.90 -0.38 7.60
C ALA A 50 -14.10 -0.69 6.12
N ALA A 51 -15.34 -0.93 5.68
CA ALA A 51 -15.65 -1.15 4.27
C ALA A 51 -15.29 0.06 3.40
N ASN A 52 -15.56 1.27 3.86
CA ASN A 52 -15.16 2.50 3.17
C ASN A 52 -13.63 2.61 3.08
N GLN A 53 -12.91 2.34 4.17
CA GLN A 53 -11.45 2.32 4.20
C GLN A 53 -10.89 1.25 3.24
N GLY A 54 -11.49 0.07 3.20
CA GLY A 54 -11.13 -0.99 2.26
C GLY A 54 -11.27 -0.55 0.80
N LEU A 55 -12.33 0.20 0.46
CA LEU A 55 -12.50 0.76 -0.87
C LEU A 55 -11.35 1.70 -1.25
N TYR A 56 -10.90 2.58 -0.35
CA TYR A 56 -9.74 3.44 -0.58
C TYR A 56 -8.43 2.65 -0.75
N ASN A 57 -8.25 1.56 -0.01
CA ASN A 57 -7.13 0.63 -0.22
C ASN A 57 -7.18 0.02 -1.63
N GLY A 58 -8.37 -0.26 -2.13
CA GLY A 58 -8.58 -0.69 -3.51
C GLY A 58 -8.15 0.34 -4.54
N PHE A 59 -8.42 1.61 -4.30
CA PHE A 59 -7.97 2.70 -5.20
C PHE A 59 -6.44 2.81 -5.23
N LEU A 60 -5.76 2.63 -4.10
CA LEU A 60 -4.30 2.59 -4.06
C LEU A 60 -3.74 1.41 -4.86
N SER A 61 -4.33 0.23 -4.67
CA SER A 61 -3.94 -0.99 -5.40
C SER A 61 -4.11 -0.83 -6.91
N ILE A 62 -5.30 -0.45 -7.36
CA ILE A 62 -5.62 -0.26 -8.78
C ILE A 62 -4.77 0.85 -9.38
N GLY A 63 -4.58 1.95 -8.66
CA GLY A 63 -3.77 3.09 -9.10
C GLY A 63 -2.31 2.70 -9.35
N LEU A 64 -1.70 1.95 -8.42
CA LEU A 64 -0.34 1.42 -8.58
C LEU A 64 -0.23 0.46 -9.76
N MET A 65 -1.16 -0.49 -9.90
CA MET A 65 -1.16 -1.44 -11.01
C MET A 65 -1.36 -0.75 -12.35
N TRP A 66 -2.33 0.16 -12.44
CA TRP A 66 -2.56 0.95 -13.65
C TRP A 66 -1.33 1.77 -14.04
N ALA A 67 -0.72 2.47 -13.08
CA ALA A 67 0.48 3.26 -13.33
C ALA A 67 1.66 2.38 -13.81
N LEU A 68 1.78 1.18 -13.24
CA LEU A 68 2.80 0.21 -13.63
C LEU A 68 2.62 -0.29 -15.06
N PHE A 69 1.38 -0.67 -15.44
CA PHE A 69 1.06 -1.17 -16.78
C PHE A 69 1.14 -0.08 -17.87
N THR A 70 0.78 1.14 -17.52
CA THR A 70 0.84 2.28 -18.46
C THR A 70 2.17 3.01 -18.46
N HIS A 71 3.16 2.50 -17.71
CA HIS A 71 4.51 3.08 -17.58
C HIS A 71 4.51 4.55 -17.10
N LYS A 72 3.52 4.96 -16.31
CA LYS A 72 3.40 6.31 -15.74
C LYS A 72 4.23 6.43 -14.46
N LYS A 73 5.50 6.83 -14.62
CA LYS A 73 6.47 6.88 -13.54
C LYS A 73 6.08 7.82 -12.41
N ASP A 74 5.62 8.99 -12.74
CA ASP A 74 5.13 10.03 -11.84
C ASP A 74 3.95 9.56 -10.99
N VAL A 75 3.06 8.79 -11.61
CA VAL A 75 1.88 8.23 -10.92
C VAL A 75 2.28 7.11 -9.95
N VAL A 76 3.25 6.25 -10.31
CA VAL A 76 3.81 5.25 -9.37
C VAL A 76 4.39 5.94 -8.14
N VAL A 77 5.21 6.97 -8.34
CA VAL A 77 5.82 7.75 -7.25
C VAL A 77 4.75 8.40 -6.38
N PHE A 78 3.74 9.01 -7.00
CA PHE A 78 2.63 9.64 -6.28
C PHE A 78 1.90 8.64 -5.36
N PHE A 79 1.51 7.48 -5.87
CA PHE A 79 0.80 6.50 -5.06
C PHE A 79 1.68 5.89 -3.96
N LEU A 80 2.97 5.65 -4.22
CA LEU A 80 3.89 5.18 -3.18
C LEU A 80 4.04 6.21 -2.05
N ILE A 81 4.11 7.51 -2.38
CA ILE A 81 4.12 8.58 -1.38
C ILE A 81 2.80 8.59 -0.58
N CYS A 82 1.66 8.43 -1.24
CA CYS A 82 0.36 8.33 -0.55
C CYS A 82 0.35 7.18 0.48
N VAL A 83 0.86 6.01 0.10
CA VAL A 83 0.95 4.85 1.00
C VAL A 83 1.89 5.13 2.19
N ILE A 84 3.05 5.75 1.94
CA ILE A 84 4.00 6.11 3.00
C ILE A 84 3.37 7.07 3.99
N VAL A 85 2.72 8.12 3.50
CA VAL A 85 2.05 9.13 4.34
C VAL A 85 0.91 8.49 5.15
N ALA A 86 0.09 7.65 4.52
CA ALA A 86 -0.98 6.93 5.19
C ALA A 86 -0.46 5.99 6.29
N GLY A 87 0.63 5.28 6.03
CA GLY A 87 1.25 4.39 7.02
C GLY A 87 1.88 5.15 8.19
N ILE A 88 2.50 6.31 7.94
CA ILE A 88 3.01 7.20 9.00
C ILE A 88 1.84 7.70 9.86
N PHE A 89 0.79 8.21 9.24
CA PHE A 89 -0.40 8.70 9.94
C PHE A 89 -1.06 7.57 10.76
N GLY A 90 -1.21 6.39 10.18
CA GLY A 90 -1.76 5.22 10.85
C GLY A 90 -0.93 4.74 12.04
N ALA A 91 0.40 4.90 11.98
CA ALA A 91 1.28 4.57 13.10
C ALA A 91 1.01 5.42 14.35
N PHE A 92 0.65 6.70 14.15
CA PHE A 92 0.34 7.62 15.26
C PHE A 92 -1.13 7.52 15.72
N THR A 93 -2.05 7.19 14.83
CA THR A 93 -3.50 7.24 15.12
C THR A 93 -4.11 5.88 15.44
N VAL A 94 -3.51 4.80 14.96
CA VAL A 94 -4.01 3.43 15.16
C VAL A 94 -3.02 2.62 16.00
N LYS A 95 -1.89 2.23 15.42
CA LYS A 95 -0.81 1.51 16.12
C LYS A 95 0.50 1.56 15.32
N PRO A 96 1.68 1.53 16.00
CA PRO A 96 2.99 1.61 15.33
C PRO A 96 3.24 0.54 14.26
N GLY A 97 2.63 -0.65 14.38
CA GLY A 97 2.76 -1.74 13.40
C GLY A 97 2.25 -1.37 12.00
N VAL A 98 1.37 -0.37 11.87
CA VAL A 98 0.88 0.14 10.57
C VAL A 98 2.05 0.71 9.75
N PHE A 99 2.99 1.41 10.38
CA PHE A 99 4.19 1.90 9.70
C PHE A 99 4.99 0.77 9.07
N VAL A 100 5.22 -0.30 9.83
CA VAL A 100 5.99 -1.47 9.35
C VAL A 100 5.26 -2.16 8.20
N ALA A 101 3.95 -2.32 8.31
CA ALA A 101 3.16 -3.00 7.30
C ALA A 101 3.02 -2.19 5.99
N GLN A 102 2.83 -0.88 6.06
CA GLN A 102 2.51 -0.05 4.89
C GLN A 102 3.70 0.80 4.43
N SER A 103 4.29 1.61 5.33
CA SER A 103 5.32 2.57 4.94
C SER A 103 6.65 1.90 4.58
N CYS A 104 7.06 0.85 5.28
CA CYS A 104 8.35 0.20 4.99
C CYS A 104 8.39 -0.44 3.60
N PRO A 105 7.42 -1.25 3.16
CA PRO A 105 7.40 -1.79 1.80
C PRO A 105 7.34 -0.70 0.73
N ALA A 106 6.51 0.33 0.95
CA ALA A 106 6.38 1.44 0.01
C ALA A 106 7.65 2.28 -0.10
N LEU A 107 8.37 2.52 1.00
CA LEU A 107 9.68 3.18 1.02
C LEU A 107 10.71 2.37 0.24
N LEU A 108 10.79 1.06 0.46
CA LEU A 108 11.68 0.17 -0.28
C LEU A 108 11.38 0.20 -1.78
N ALA A 109 10.10 0.16 -2.15
CA ALA A 109 9.66 0.26 -3.53
C ALA A 109 10.07 1.60 -4.15
N LEU A 110 9.83 2.71 -3.45
CA LEU A 110 10.16 4.06 -3.92
C LEU A 110 11.67 4.25 -4.11
N VAL A 111 12.48 3.91 -3.11
CA VAL A 111 13.93 4.03 -3.18
C VAL A 111 14.50 3.19 -4.31
N THR A 112 14.10 1.91 -4.40
CA THR A 112 14.55 1.02 -5.47
C THR A 112 14.13 1.52 -6.85
N TYR A 113 12.94 2.11 -6.93
CA TYR A 113 12.41 2.71 -8.16
C TYR A 113 13.27 3.90 -8.60
N LEU A 114 13.54 4.86 -7.71
CA LEU A 114 14.34 6.05 -8.01
C LEU A 114 15.78 5.70 -8.38
N LEU A 115 16.42 4.76 -7.66
CA LEU A 115 17.77 4.29 -7.99
C LEU A 115 17.84 3.59 -9.35
N SER A 116 16.81 2.87 -9.75
CA SER A 116 16.78 2.23 -11.07
C SER A 116 16.56 3.23 -12.21
N ALA A 117 15.84 4.33 -11.94
CA ALA A 117 15.63 5.41 -12.91
C ALA A 117 16.94 6.16 -13.20
N SER A 118 17.67 6.56 -12.14
CA SER A 118 18.95 7.29 -12.28
C SER A 118 20.04 6.48 -13.00
N ARG A 119 20.07 5.15 -12.82
CA ARG A 119 21.01 4.28 -13.55
C ARG A 119 20.74 4.20 -15.05
N MET A 120 19.50 4.36 -15.48
CA MET A 120 19.14 4.32 -16.89
C MET A 120 19.47 5.65 -17.60
N GLU A 121 19.36 6.77 -16.90
CA GLU A 121 19.73 8.09 -17.42
C GLU A 121 21.24 8.27 -17.59
N ASN A 122 22.04 7.64 -16.72
CA ASN A 122 23.50 7.73 -16.74
C ASN A 122 24.19 6.68 -17.63
N LYS A 123 23.44 5.86 -18.39
CA LYS A 123 24.04 4.90 -19.31
C LYS A 123 24.48 5.64 -20.59
N PRO A 124 25.81 5.65 -20.92
CA PRO A 124 26.27 6.31 -22.14
C PRO A 124 25.60 5.69 -23.36
N ALA A 125 25.21 6.55 -24.31
CA ALA A 125 24.69 6.10 -25.60
C ALA A 125 25.81 5.32 -26.31
N SER A 126 25.62 4.04 -26.47
CA SER A 126 26.50 3.12 -27.22
C SER A 126 26.20 3.17 -28.70
#